data_082643bd1b94fdab86c2748a96e0bbb1
#
_entry.id   082643bd1b94fdab86c2748a96e0bbb1
#
_cell.length_a   1.000
_cell.length_b   1.000
_cell.length_c   1.000
_cell.angle_alpha   90.00
_cell.angle_beta   90.00
_cell.angle_gamma   90.00
#
_symmetry.space_group_name_H-M   'P 1'
#
loop_
_entity.id
_entity.type
_entity.pdbx_description
1 polymer ?
#
loop_
_entity_poly.entity_id
_entity_poly.type
_entity_poly.pdbx_seq_one_letter_code
_entity_poly.pdbx_strand_id
1 'polypeptide(L)'
;RPPRSTLFPYTTLFRSFWCCVGSGMENHARYGEMIYGHKDNNLYVNLFIPSTLRWGDTQIEQQTAFPDEEGSTLVISPEKGKKEFTLLFRIPEWTKPEALRLSVNGKRQNVTVKEGYVSLNRTWSKGDKVRLELPMHLRAIALPDGSANYSILYGPIVLAARLGKQNQDGMFADDSRGGHIAAGPRLPLQTMPVIVGDKNNLLSHLKKVEGKPLTFTLSGVYPERYEGMTVEPFFRLYECRYMVYWPVLSVQELQARQEQLAKEEKERAALDGMTADKVICGEQQPESDHFIRMENSRTGDDEGIHWREAAGWFSYRMKTNGKQVNKVRIRFRSEIRKDAKVWINGQEVGRLAGKPASDVSVGIFDVPASMQSNEQLEIKIGKGNEKVTPHIYEVRLVAE
;
A
#
# COMPACT_ATOMS: atom_id res chain seq x y z
N ARG A 1 -0.02 37.63 -11.64
CA ARG A 1 -0.28 36.35 -10.92
C ARG A 1 0.77 35.36 -11.40
N PRO A 2 1.46 34.61 -10.49
CA PRO A 2 2.35 33.53 -10.93
C PRO A 2 1.58 32.53 -11.79
N PRO A 3 2.22 31.88 -12.74
CA PRO A 3 1.56 30.90 -13.59
C PRO A 3 0.90 29.81 -12.73
N ARG A 4 -0.25 29.31 -13.13
CA ARG A 4 -1.00 28.26 -12.39
C ARG A 4 -0.13 27.04 -12.05
N SER A 5 0.91 26.78 -12.84
CA SER A 5 1.86 25.69 -12.62
C SER A 5 2.71 25.84 -11.35
N THR A 6 3.00 27.08 -10.91
CA THR A 6 3.74 27.32 -9.65
C THR A 6 2.85 27.25 -8.41
N LEU A 7 1.53 27.37 -8.60
CA LEU A 7 0.53 27.18 -7.54
C LEU A 7 0.00 25.74 -7.49
N PHE A 8 0.44 24.91 -8.42
CA PHE A 8 -0.04 23.53 -8.56
C PHE A 8 0.01 22.70 -7.26
N PRO A 9 1.11 22.65 -6.49
CA PRO A 9 1.14 21.91 -5.25
C PRO A 9 0.06 22.37 -4.25
N TYR A 10 -0.16 23.67 -4.18
CA TYR A 10 -1.14 24.24 -3.25
C TYR A 10 -2.59 24.05 -3.72
N THR A 11 -2.84 24.23 -5.01
CA THR A 11 -4.20 24.05 -5.56
C THR A 11 -4.61 22.59 -5.55
N THR A 12 -3.69 21.68 -5.83
CA THR A 12 -3.95 20.23 -5.74
C THR A 12 -4.16 19.80 -4.30
N LEU A 13 -3.35 20.27 -3.36
CA LEU A 13 -3.54 20.04 -1.93
C LEU A 13 -4.90 20.54 -1.46
N PHE A 14 -5.32 21.75 -1.85
CA PHE A 14 -6.61 22.30 -1.43
C PHE A 14 -7.82 21.68 -2.13
N ARG A 15 -7.68 21.19 -3.36
CA ARG A 15 -8.75 20.53 -4.10
C ARG A 15 -8.89 19.06 -3.79
N SER A 16 -7.79 18.41 -3.40
CA SER A 16 -7.67 16.99 -3.11
C SER A 16 -7.19 16.77 -1.67
N PHE A 17 -7.61 17.63 -0.73
CA PHE A 17 -7.22 17.52 0.66
C PHE A 17 -7.94 16.36 1.32
N TRP A 18 -7.29 15.22 1.28
CA TRP A 18 -7.74 14.02 1.96
C TRP A 18 -7.25 14.02 3.41
N CYS A 19 -7.98 13.39 4.30
CA CYS A 19 -7.58 13.22 5.69
C CYS A 19 -6.13 12.69 5.82
N CYS A 20 -5.71 11.80 4.93
CA CYS A 20 -4.36 11.23 4.89
C CYS A 20 -3.27 12.28 4.61
N VAL A 21 -3.52 13.30 3.81
CA VAL A 21 -2.57 14.40 3.57
C VAL A 21 -2.39 15.23 4.84
N GLY A 22 -3.47 15.58 5.52
CA GLY A 22 -3.44 16.29 6.79
C GLY A 22 -2.70 15.51 7.87
N SER A 23 -3.04 14.22 8.05
CA SER A 23 -2.36 13.33 9.00
C SER A 23 -0.86 13.17 8.68
N GLY A 24 -0.50 13.10 7.39
CA GLY A 24 0.89 13.04 6.96
C GLY A 24 1.68 14.29 7.30
N MET A 25 1.08 15.47 7.17
CA MET A 25 1.70 16.75 7.54
C MET A 25 1.87 16.88 9.07
N GLU A 26 0.85 16.52 9.85
CA GLU A 26 0.91 16.56 11.31
C GLU A 26 1.94 15.58 11.88
N ASN A 27 2.11 14.42 11.23
CA ASN A 27 3.00 13.38 11.71
C ASN A 27 4.45 13.88 11.89
N HIS A 28 4.93 14.71 10.97
CA HIS A 28 6.28 15.29 11.08
C HIS A 28 6.46 16.18 12.30
N ALA A 29 5.44 16.93 12.70
CA ALA A 29 5.47 17.76 13.89
C ALA A 29 5.46 16.95 15.20
N ARG A 30 4.97 15.71 15.14
CA ARG A 30 4.79 14.85 16.32
C ARG A 30 5.95 13.93 16.64
N TYR A 31 6.91 13.74 15.73
CA TYR A 31 8.06 12.88 16.04
C TYR A 31 8.83 13.32 17.28
N GLY A 32 8.97 14.62 17.49
CA GLY A 32 9.65 15.17 18.69
C GLY A 32 9.01 14.77 20.01
N GLU A 33 7.69 14.60 20.04
CA GLU A 33 6.94 14.24 21.23
C GLU A 33 7.22 12.80 21.70
N MET A 34 7.66 11.92 20.80
CA MET A 34 7.83 10.49 21.07
C MET A 34 9.28 10.03 21.17
N ILE A 35 10.27 10.88 20.86
CA ILE A 35 11.69 10.53 20.98
C ILE A 35 12.04 10.16 22.40
N TYR A 36 11.57 10.99 23.34
CA TYR A 36 11.82 10.79 24.76
C TYR A 36 10.50 10.79 25.56
N GLY A 37 10.52 10.05 26.65
CA GLY A 37 9.49 10.10 27.67
C GLY A 37 10.15 10.23 29.05
N HIS A 38 9.44 10.71 30.06
CA HIS A 38 9.95 10.68 31.42
C HIS A 38 8.85 10.32 32.42
N LYS A 39 9.28 9.68 33.48
CA LYS A 39 8.44 9.42 34.67
C LYS A 39 9.35 9.47 35.90
N ASP A 40 9.05 10.36 36.81
CA ASP A 40 9.88 10.58 37.99
C ASP A 40 11.34 10.87 37.61
N ASN A 41 12.30 10.10 38.12
CA ASN A 41 13.72 10.19 37.81
C ASN A 41 14.18 9.25 36.70
N ASN A 42 13.24 8.77 35.86
CA ASN A 42 13.48 7.88 34.75
C ASN A 42 13.32 8.61 33.41
N LEU A 43 14.30 8.48 32.52
CA LEU A 43 14.25 9.01 31.18
C LEU A 43 14.19 7.84 30.18
N TYR A 44 13.13 7.81 29.37
CA TYR A 44 12.90 6.81 28.33
C TYR A 44 13.38 7.33 26.99
N VAL A 45 14.16 6.53 26.26
CA VAL A 45 14.59 6.79 24.88
C VAL A 45 13.84 5.81 23.98
N ASN A 46 12.83 6.32 23.27
CA ASN A 46 11.89 5.50 22.51
C ASN A 46 12.21 5.43 21.04
N LEU A 47 12.73 6.53 20.45
CA LEU A 47 13.08 6.62 19.04
C LEU A 47 14.55 7.03 18.88
N PHE A 48 15.20 6.44 17.87
CA PHE A 48 16.61 6.71 17.57
C PHE A 48 16.69 7.75 16.44
N ILE A 49 16.44 9.01 16.80
CA ILE A 49 16.42 10.17 15.89
C ILE A 49 17.41 11.20 16.42
N PRO A 50 18.29 11.78 15.56
CA PRO A 50 19.22 12.82 15.99
C PRO A 50 18.48 13.98 16.64
N SER A 51 18.83 14.30 17.88
CA SER A 51 18.07 15.28 18.66
C SER A 51 18.82 15.77 19.89
N THR A 52 18.42 16.92 20.40
CA THR A 52 18.88 17.47 21.69
C THR A 52 17.69 17.66 22.61
N LEU A 53 17.72 17.00 23.74
CA LEU A 53 16.75 17.13 24.82
C LEU A 53 17.33 18.03 25.94
N ARG A 54 16.53 18.98 26.40
CA ARG A 54 16.75 19.68 27.68
C ARG A 54 15.76 19.13 28.70
N TRP A 55 16.27 18.42 29.67
CA TRP A 55 15.47 17.81 30.74
C TRP A 55 15.92 18.34 32.10
N GLY A 56 15.20 19.37 32.59
CA GLY A 56 15.62 20.15 33.76
C GLY A 56 16.95 20.82 33.50
N ASP A 57 17.93 20.54 34.38
CA ASP A 57 19.31 21.03 34.32
C ASP A 57 20.27 20.08 33.58
N THR A 58 19.76 19.17 32.74
CA THR A 58 20.57 18.23 32.01
C THR A 58 20.27 18.32 30.51
N GLN A 59 21.30 18.53 29.74
CA GLN A 59 21.22 18.38 28.26
C GLN A 59 21.64 16.97 27.87
N ILE A 60 20.87 16.38 26.95
CA ILE A 60 21.14 15.06 26.37
C ILE A 60 21.11 15.20 24.85
N GLU A 61 22.19 14.88 24.20
CA GLU A 61 22.32 14.88 22.74
C GLU A 61 22.29 13.45 22.24
N GLN A 62 21.37 13.12 21.35
CA GLN A 62 21.31 11.85 20.65
C GLN A 62 21.98 11.98 19.28
N GLN A 63 23.07 11.27 19.10
CA GLN A 63 23.83 11.19 17.86
C GLN A 63 23.60 9.83 17.23
N THR A 64 23.03 9.81 16.03
CA THR A 64 22.71 8.58 15.32
C THR A 64 22.55 8.84 13.83
N ALA A 65 22.94 7.87 13.00
CA ALA A 65 22.60 7.77 11.59
C ALA A 65 21.64 6.59 11.32
N PHE A 66 20.90 6.18 12.35
CA PHE A 66 19.91 5.11 12.21
C PHE A 66 18.86 5.50 11.14
N PRO A 67 18.48 4.60 10.23
CA PRO A 67 18.79 3.16 10.18
C PRO A 67 20.03 2.79 9.38
N ASP A 68 20.77 3.73 8.79
CA ASP A 68 22.00 3.43 8.01
C ASP A 68 23.10 2.85 8.88
N GLU A 69 23.14 3.23 10.16
CA GLU A 69 23.98 2.65 11.19
C GLU A 69 23.10 1.98 12.26
N GLU A 70 23.56 0.83 12.73
CA GLU A 70 22.81 -0.02 13.66
C GLU A 70 22.99 0.42 15.13
N GLY A 71 22.78 1.71 15.42
CA GLY A 71 22.89 2.17 16.80
C GLY A 71 22.73 3.66 17.02
N SER A 72 22.79 4.05 18.30
CA SER A 72 22.64 5.42 18.75
C SER A 72 23.58 5.71 19.92
N THR A 73 24.10 6.93 20.00
CA THR A 73 24.92 7.41 21.12
C THR A 73 24.25 8.57 21.80
N LEU A 74 24.08 8.49 23.11
CA LEU A 74 23.67 9.61 23.94
C LEU A 74 24.87 10.24 24.60
N VAL A 75 24.99 11.56 24.49
CA VAL A 75 25.96 12.37 25.25
C VAL A 75 25.20 13.10 26.32
N ILE A 76 25.57 12.85 27.59
CA ILE A 76 24.84 13.37 28.77
C ILE A 76 25.66 14.51 29.36
N SER A 77 25.03 15.65 29.59
CA SER A 77 25.69 16.85 30.08
C SER A 77 24.84 17.58 31.17
N PRO A 78 24.94 17.19 32.42
CA PRO A 78 24.40 17.99 33.51
C PRO A 78 25.03 19.37 33.53
N GLU A 79 24.25 20.42 33.76
CA GLU A 79 24.73 21.82 33.85
C GLU A 79 25.61 22.04 35.08
N LYS A 80 25.26 21.39 36.19
CA LYS A 80 25.97 21.50 37.45
C LYS A 80 26.32 20.11 38.02
N GLY A 81 27.62 19.89 38.26
CA GLY A 81 28.12 18.71 38.97
C GLY A 81 27.74 17.38 38.32
N LYS A 82 27.15 16.51 39.09
CA LYS A 82 26.71 15.19 38.69
C LYS A 82 25.23 15.03 38.97
N LYS A 83 24.53 14.22 38.18
CA LYS A 83 23.10 13.96 38.34
C LYS A 83 22.79 12.47 38.27
N GLU A 84 22.07 11.98 39.27
CA GLU A 84 21.63 10.59 39.29
C GLU A 84 20.24 10.46 38.63
N PHE A 85 20.12 9.56 37.68
CA PHE A 85 18.87 9.16 37.07
C PHE A 85 19.00 7.86 36.28
N THR A 86 17.88 7.24 35.95
CA THR A 86 17.82 6.01 35.16
C THR A 86 17.53 6.33 33.70
N LEU A 87 18.37 5.85 32.79
CA LEU A 87 18.08 5.78 31.36
C LEU A 87 17.43 4.45 31.03
N LEU A 88 16.33 4.51 30.26
CA LEU A 88 15.63 3.33 29.71
C LEU A 88 15.61 3.43 28.20
N PHE A 89 16.26 2.47 27.54
CA PHE A 89 16.27 2.37 26.08
C PHE A 89 15.22 1.37 25.63
N ARG A 90 14.33 1.78 24.77
CA ARG A 90 13.37 0.86 24.13
C ARG A 90 14.12 -0.12 23.23
N ILE A 91 13.84 -1.40 23.39
CA ILE A 91 14.39 -2.46 22.54
C ILE A 91 13.28 -2.93 21.60
N PRO A 92 13.42 -2.66 20.29
CA PRO A 92 12.43 -3.08 19.31
C PRO A 92 12.38 -4.61 19.16
N GLU A 93 11.21 -5.15 18.83
CA GLU A 93 10.98 -6.60 18.66
C GLU A 93 11.82 -7.24 17.55
N TRP A 94 12.27 -6.46 16.57
CA TRP A 94 13.14 -6.96 15.50
C TRP A 94 14.59 -7.14 15.94
N THR A 95 14.99 -6.66 17.12
CA THR A 95 16.35 -6.86 17.70
C THR A 95 16.36 -8.11 18.54
N LYS A 96 17.33 -8.99 18.26
CA LYS A 96 17.59 -10.16 19.10
C LYS A 96 18.24 -9.73 20.41
N PRO A 97 17.69 -10.02 21.59
CA PRO A 97 18.22 -9.57 22.86
C PRO A 97 19.68 -9.98 23.10
N GLU A 98 20.09 -11.14 22.62
CA GLU A 98 21.45 -11.67 22.73
C GLU A 98 22.48 -10.94 21.84
N ALA A 99 21.99 -10.26 20.79
CA ALA A 99 22.84 -9.47 19.91
C ALA A 99 23.00 -8.03 20.38
N LEU A 100 22.14 -7.57 21.30
CA LEU A 100 22.17 -6.22 21.85
C LEU A 100 23.50 -5.91 22.53
N ARG A 101 24.04 -4.73 22.29
CA ARG A 101 25.26 -4.24 22.96
C ARG A 101 25.01 -2.84 23.51
N LEU A 102 25.36 -2.67 24.77
CA LEU A 102 25.32 -1.37 25.45
C LEU A 102 26.67 -1.10 26.11
N SER A 103 27.18 0.10 25.91
CA SER A 103 28.41 0.55 26.56
C SER A 103 28.29 1.96 27.13
N VAL A 104 29.02 2.21 28.21
CA VAL A 104 29.16 3.52 28.82
C VAL A 104 30.62 3.90 28.82
N ASN A 105 30.95 5.04 28.18
CA ASN A 105 32.35 5.50 28.02
C ASN A 105 33.29 4.41 27.49
N GLY A 106 32.78 3.63 26.47
CA GLY A 106 33.50 2.52 25.87
C GLY A 106 33.51 1.21 26.68
N LYS A 107 33.02 1.19 27.91
CA LYS A 107 32.95 -0.01 28.74
C LYS A 107 31.60 -0.71 28.55
N ARG A 108 31.63 -1.98 28.12
CA ARG A 108 30.43 -2.80 27.93
C ARG A 108 29.69 -2.98 29.26
N GLN A 109 28.38 -2.92 29.19
CA GLN A 109 27.46 -3.16 30.30
C GLN A 109 26.72 -4.47 30.09
N ASN A 110 26.58 -5.24 31.16
CA ASN A 110 25.66 -6.38 31.18
C ASN A 110 24.25 -5.83 31.39
N VAL A 111 23.38 -6.14 30.47
CA VAL A 111 22.02 -5.61 30.48
C VAL A 111 21.00 -6.73 30.26
N THR A 112 19.84 -6.56 30.85
CA THR A 112 18.69 -7.45 30.68
C THR A 112 17.53 -6.64 30.16
N VAL A 113 16.86 -7.16 29.15
CA VAL A 113 15.63 -6.56 28.62
C VAL A 113 14.47 -6.92 29.54
N LYS A 114 13.80 -5.92 30.05
CA LYS A 114 12.58 -6.07 30.85
C LYS A 114 11.49 -5.17 30.30
N GLU A 115 10.31 -5.73 30.03
CA GLU A 115 9.16 -4.98 29.51
C GLU A 115 9.48 -4.13 28.26
N GLY A 116 10.35 -4.66 27.39
CA GLY A 116 10.77 -3.99 26.15
C GLY A 116 11.83 -2.89 26.34
N TYR A 117 12.42 -2.75 27.53
CA TYR A 117 13.46 -1.77 27.81
C TYR A 117 14.70 -2.39 28.45
N VAL A 118 15.82 -1.72 28.21
CA VAL A 118 17.06 -1.90 28.95
C VAL A 118 17.27 -0.67 29.82
N SER A 119 17.54 -0.86 31.09
CA SER A 119 17.72 0.23 32.07
C SER A 119 19.16 0.37 32.56
N LEU A 120 19.60 1.61 32.72
CA LEU A 120 20.87 2.00 33.33
C LEU A 120 20.62 3.03 34.42
N ASN A 121 20.73 2.64 35.67
CA ASN A 121 20.72 3.57 36.81
C ASN A 121 22.15 3.91 37.21
N ARG A 122 22.49 5.19 37.18
CA ARG A 122 23.81 5.68 37.64
C ARG A 122 23.84 7.19 37.83
N THR A 123 24.91 7.65 38.47
CA THR A 123 25.25 9.07 38.56
C THR A 123 26.04 9.48 37.30
N TRP A 124 25.45 10.38 36.53
CA TRP A 124 25.97 10.90 35.28
C TRP A 124 26.84 12.15 35.47
N SER A 125 27.92 12.20 34.70
CA SER A 125 28.84 13.35 34.65
C SER A 125 28.77 14.01 33.28
N LYS A 126 29.18 15.25 33.17
CA LYS A 126 29.23 15.97 31.90
C LYS A 126 30.14 15.28 30.91
N GLY A 127 29.59 14.98 29.72
CA GLY A 127 30.28 14.31 28.62
C GLY A 127 30.22 12.79 28.67
N ASP A 128 29.51 12.18 29.62
CA ASP A 128 29.30 10.74 29.64
C ASP A 128 28.59 10.30 28.35
N LYS A 129 29.11 9.24 27.72
CA LYS A 129 28.58 8.68 26.45
C LYS A 129 28.00 7.30 26.68
N VAL A 130 26.77 7.11 26.25
CA VAL A 130 26.09 5.81 26.24
C VAL A 130 25.86 5.40 24.81
N ARG A 131 26.50 4.32 24.37
CA ARG A 131 26.32 3.74 23.03
C ARG A 131 25.45 2.50 23.11
N LEU A 132 24.31 2.53 22.40
CA LEU A 132 23.44 1.38 22.16
C LEU A 132 23.63 0.90 20.73
N GLU A 133 23.91 -0.39 20.57
CA GLU A 133 23.94 -1.05 19.27
C GLU A 133 22.74 -2.00 19.16
N LEU A 134 22.03 -1.89 18.03
CA LEU A 134 20.83 -2.64 17.68
C LEU A 134 21.06 -3.39 16.37
N PRO A 135 21.77 -4.52 16.38
CA PRO A 135 22.06 -5.25 15.17
C PRO A 135 20.79 -5.68 14.44
N MET A 136 20.72 -5.35 13.16
CA MET A 136 19.60 -5.70 12.29
C MET A 136 19.86 -7.03 11.58
N HIS A 137 18.79 -7.73 11.23
CA HIS A 137 18.87 -8.95 10.44
C HIS A 137 17.70 -9.01 9.44
N LEU A 138 17.91 -9.80 8.38
CA LEU A 138 16.89 -10.06 7.39
C LEU A 138 15.75 -10.89 7.99
N ARG A 139 14.53 -10.55 7.64
CA ARG A 139 13.30 -11.28 7.97
C ARG A 139 12.39 -11.32 6.76
N ALA A 140 11.64 -12.39 6.62
CA ALA A 140 10.57 -12.51 5.65
C ALA A 140 9.24 -12.66 6.39
N ILE A 141 8.25 -11.90 6.02
CA ILE A 141 6.91 -11.95 6.60
C ILE A 141 5.93 -12.31 5.50
N ALA A 142 5.22 -13.44 5.66
CA ALA A 142 4.16 -13.83 4.76
C ALA A 142 2.96 -12.88 4.87
N LEU A 143 2.28 -12.63 3.76
CA LEU A 143 1.04 -11.88 3.79
C LEU A 143 -0.05 -12.65 4.53
N PRO A 144 -0.96 -11.97 5.24
CA PRO A 144 -1.98 -12.62 6.08
C PRO A 144 -3.11 -13.28 5.26
N ASP A 145 -3.16 -13.06 3.96
CA ASP A 145 -4.14 -13.64 3.03
C ASP A 145 -3.87 -15.11 2.65
N GLY A 146 -2.79 -15.71 3.19
CA GLY A 146 -2.39 -17.07 2.89
C GLY A 146 -1.76 -17.26 1.51
N SER A 147 -1.53 -16.20 0.75
CA SER A 147 -0.82 -16.24 -0.54
C SER A 147 0.66 -16.58 -0.36
N ALA A 148 1.31 -16.99 -1.46
CA ALA A 148 2.75 -17.23 -1.48
C ALA A 148 3.59 -15.94 -1.60
N ASN A 149 3.06 -14.80 -1.11
CA ASN A 149 3.72 -13.51 -1.15
C ASN A 149 4.37 -13.17 0.20
N TYR A 150 5.57 -12.63 0.13
CA TYR A 150 6.36 -12.27 1.30
C TYR A 150 6.84 -10.83 1.20
N SER A 151 6.86 -10.12 2.33
CA SER A 151 7.58 -8.87 2.48
C SER A 151 8.96 -9.18 3.08
N ILE A 152 10.00 -8.54 2.54
CA ILE A 152 11.38 -8.69 3.02
C ILE A 152 11.75 -7.45 3.85
N LEU A 153 12.24 -7.68 5.05
CA LEU A 153 12.63 -6.62 5.98
C LEU A 153 14.09 -6.81 6.43
N TYR A 154 14.74 -5.69 6.69
CA TYR A 154 16.03 -5.67 7.41
C TYR A 154 15.88 -4.77 8.64
N GLY A 155 15.90 -5.38 9.83
CA GLY A 155 15.47 -4.69 11.04
C GLY A 155 14.03 -4.14 10.90
N PRO A 156 13.80 -2.83 11.09
CA PRO A 156 12.49 -2.21 10.90
C PRO A 156 12.20 -1.83 9.44
N ILE A 157 13.17 -1.97 8.52
CA ILE A 157 13.10 -1.42 7.18
C ILE A 157 12.51 -2.42 6.21
N VAL A 158 11.44 -2.03 5.52
CA VAL A 158 10.91 -2.78 4.37
C VAL A 158 11.84 -2.58 3.18
N LEU A 159 12.28 -3.67 2.56
CA LEU A 159 13.09 -3.67 1.37
C LEU A 159 12.22 -3.83 0.12
N ALA A 160 12.49 -3.04 -0.90
CA ALA A 160 11.79 -3.07 -2.16
C ALA A 160 12.75 -2.92 -3.34
N ALA A 161 12.31 -3.32 -4.52
CA ALA A 161 13.09 -3.22 -5.74
C ALA A 161 12.48 -2.23 -6.73
N ARG A 162 13.33 -1.52 -7.47
CA ARG A 162 12.93 -0.70 -8.62
C ARG A 162 12.65 -1.58 -9.82
N LEU A 163 11.52 -1.34 -10.47
CA LEU A 163 11.13 -2.01 -11.72
C LEU A 163 11.18 -1.10 -12.95
N GLY A 164 11.79 0.09 -12.81
CA GLY A 164 11.92 1.05 -13.90
C GLY A 164 10.95 2.23 -13.83
N LYS A 165 10.90 3.00 -14.92
CA LYS A 165 10.08 4.22 -15.05
C LYS A 165 9.12 4.17 -16.26
N GLN A 166 8.90 3.01 -16.83
CA GLN A 166 8.07 2.87 -18.03
C GLN A 166 6.60 3.16 -17.72
N ASN A 167 5.91 3.77 -18.69
CA ASN A 167 4.46 4.00 -18.64
C ASN A 167 4.00 4.69 -17.35
N GLN A 168 4.68 5.79 -16.99
CA GLN A 168 4.30 6.63 -15.84
C GLN A 168 3.52 7.88 -16.25
N ASP A 169 3.21 8.03 -17.55
CA ASP A 169 2.38 9.12 -18.05
C ASP A 169 0.98 9.04 -17.43
N GLY A 170 0.46 10.17 -16.98
CA GLY A 170 -0.83 10.24 -16.28
C GLY A 170 -0.82 9.75 -14.83
N MET A 171 0.34 9.38 -14.27
CA MET A 171 0.45 8.97 -12.86
C MET A 171 0.63 10.15 -11.89
N PHE A 172 0.55 11.38 -12.39
CA PHE A 172 0.65 12.58 -11.58
C PHE A 172 -0.73 13.20 -11.37
N ALA A 173 -0.95 13.77 -10.19
CA ALA A 173 -2.16 14.50 -9.90
C ALA A 173 -2.32 15.69 -10.84
N ASP A 174 -3.51 15.89 -11.39
CA ASP A 174 -3.88 17.00 -12.25
C ASP A 174 -5.15 17.72 -11.73
N ASP A 175 -5.68 18.64 -12.51
CA ASP A 175 -6.89 19.40 -12.15
C ASP A 175 -8.20 18.64 -12.44
N SER A 176 -8.15 17.42 -12.97
CA SER A 176 -9.32 16.60 -13.22
C SER A 176 -9.93 16.10 -11.91
N ARG A 177 -11.17 15.63 -11.97
CA ARG A 177 -11.86 15.10 -10.80
C ARG A 177 -11.18 13.86 -10.21
N GLY A 178 -10.58 13.03 -11.05
CA GLY A 178 -9.82 11.84 -10.69
C GLY A 178 -8.31 12.03 -10.62
N GLY A 179 -7.81 13.23 -10.92
CA GLY A 179 -6.38 13.49 -11.11
C GLY A 179 -5.51 13.38 -9.85
N HIS A 180 -6.12 13.23 -8.69
CA HIS A 180 -5.39 12.96 -7.44
C HIS A 180 -5.09 11.46 -7.24
N ILE A 181 -5.63 10.59 -8.08
CA ILE A 181 -5.36 9.16 -8.07
C ILE A 181 -4.43 8.85 -9.23
N ALA A 182 -3.21 8.42 -8.92
CA ALA A 182 -2.27 7.98 -9.93
C ALA A 182 -2.86 6.76 -10.66
N ALA A 183 -3.21 6.94 -11.93
CA ALA A 183 -3.73 5.90 -12.79
C ALA A 183 -2.87 5.80 -14.05
N GLY A 184 -2.30 4.62 -14.29
CA GLY A 184 -1.50 4.36 -15.47
C GLY A 184 -1.65 2.93 -15.94
N PRO A 185 -1.15 2.58 -17.14
CA PRO A 185 -1.23 1.24 -17.65
C PRO A 185 -0.52 0.26 -16.71
N ARG A 186 -1.17 -0.84 -16.40
CA ARG A 186 -0.60 -1.93 -15.61
C ARG A 186 0.41 -2.69 -16.45
N LEU A 187 1.54 -3.06 -15.86
CA LEU A 187 2.43 -4.03 -16.47
C LEU A 187 1.84 -5.44 -16.31
N PRO A 188 2.01 -6.33 -17.31
CA PRO A 188 1.52 -7.71 -17.23
C PRO A 188 2.12 -8.44 -16.01
N LEU A 189 1.29 -9.05 -15.18
CA LEU A 189 1.72 -9.77 -13.97
C LEU A 189 2.69 -10.91 -14.26
N GLN A 190 2.57 -11.56 -15.43
CA GLN A 190 3.49 -12.59 -15.88
C GLN A 190 4.92 -12.10 -16.12
N THR A 191 5.11 -10.79 -16.25
CA THR A 191 6.44 -10.18 -16.45
C THR A 191 7.07 -9.67 -15.15
N MET A 192 6.38 -9.80 -14.04
CA MET A 192 6.86 -9.33 -12.72
C MET A 192 7.85 -10.33 -12.10
N PRO A 193 8.82 -9.83 -11.31
CA PRO A 193 9.78 -10.71 -10.65
C PRO A 193 9.10 -11.71 -9.70
N VAL A 194 9.59 -12.94 -9.73
CA VAL A 194 9.20 -14.03 -8.82
C VAL A 194 10.47 -14.67 -8.29
N ILE A 195 10.57 -14.92 -7.00
CA ILE A 195 11.67 -15.68 -6.41
C ILE A 195 11.37 -17.17 -6.63
N VAL A 196 12.29 -17.86 -7.28
CA VAL A 196 12.16 -19.29 -7.59
C VAL A 196 12.94 -20.09 -6.56
N GLY A 197 12.24 -20.80 -5.69
CA GLY A 197 12.89 -21.58 -4.63
C GLY A 197 11.94 -22.03 -3.52
N ASP A 198 12.53 -22.51 -2.43
CA ASP A 198 11.81 -22.87 -1.22
C ASP A 198 11.61 -21.61 -0.34
N LYS A 199 10.38 -21.39 0.08
CA LYS A 199 10.03 -20.30 1.01
C LYS A 199 10.83 -20.30 2.31
N ASN A 200 11.26 -21.48 2.78
CA ASN A 200 12.08 -21.61 3.99
C ASN A 200 13.52 -21.08 3.80
N ASN A 201 13.98 -20.99 2.55
CA ASN A 201 15.31 -20.51 2.18
C ASN A 201 15.29 -19.14 1.52
N LEU A 202 14.15 -18.43 1.52
CA LEU A 202 13.99 -17.13 0.87
C LEU A 202 15.12 -16.15 1.17
N LEU A 203 15.53 -16.05 2.43
CA LEU A 203 16.55 -15.09 2.85
C LEU A 203 17.96 -15.42 2.34
N SER A 204 18.23 -16.65 1.93
CA SER A 204 19.52 -17.05 1.33
C SER A 204 19.74 -16.46 -0.06
N HIS A 205 18.66 -16.02 -0.73
CA HIS A 205 18.74 -15.33 -2.02
C HIS A 205 19.24 -13.87 -1.91
N LEU A 206 19.37 -13.34 -0.67
CA LEU A 206 19.74 -11.95 -0.42
C LEU A 206 21.20 -11.86 0.06
N LYS A 207 21.99 -11.05 -0.65
CA LYS A 207 23.38 -10.80 -0.29
C LYS A 207 23.60 -9.30 -0.14
N LYS A 208 24.15 -8.88 1.04
CA LYS A 208 24.42 -7.47 1.32
C LYS A 208 25.45 -6.91 0.31
N VAL A 209 25.18 -5.71 -0.19
CA VAL A 209 26.07 -4.99 -1.08
C VAL A 209 27.09 -4.22 -0.24
N GLU A 210 28.38 -4.48 -0.44
CA GLU A 210 29.44 -3.80 0.28
C GLU A 210 29.45 -2.31 -0.06
N GLY A 211 29.66 -1.47 0.95
CA GLY A 211 29.69 -0.01 0.80
C GLY A 211 28.35 0.66 0.56
N LYS A 212 27.24 -0.09 0.47
CA LYS A 212 25.90 0.49 0.32
C LYS A 212 25.04 0.11 1.52
N PRO A 213 24.75 1.05 2.45
CA PRO A 213 23.89 0.77 3.58
C PRO A 213 22.52 0.27 3.14
N LEU A 214 21.97 -0.72 3.85
CA LEU A 214 20.62 -1.25 3.68
C LEU A 214 20.30 -1.78 2.27
N THR A 215 21.32 -2.09 1.45
CA THR A 215 21.16 -2.54 0.08
C THR A 215 21.61 -3.99 -0.07
N PHE A 216 20.80 -4.79 -0.79
CA PHE A 216 21.09 -6.20 -1.03
C PHE A 216 20.92 -6.52 -2.52
N THR A 217 21.64 -7.51 -3.03
CA THR A 217 21.33 -8.17 -4.30
C THR A 217 20.40 -9.33 -4.04
N LEU A 218 19.47 -9.56 -4.96
CA LEU A 218 18.51 -10.65 -4.91
C LEU A 218 18.80 -11.62 -6.07
N SER A 219 19.03 -12.88 -5.77
CA SER A 219 19.28 -13.96 -6.74
C SER A 219 18.11 -14.95 -6.82
N GLY A 220 18.13 -15.83 -7.83
CA GLY A 220 17.09 -16.82 -8.04
C GLY A 220 15.77 -16.17 -8.48
N VAL A 221 15.82 -15.13 -9.27
CA VAL A 221 14.66 -14.36 -9.70
C VAL A 221 14.30 -14.67 -11.15
N TYR A 222 13.04 -14.95 -11.40
CA TYR A 222 12.48 -15.06 -12.74
C TYR A 222 11.58 -13.83 -13.04
N PRO A 223 11.55 -13.27 -14.25
CA PRO A 223 12.40 -13.55 -15.43
C PRO A 223 13.87 -13.19 -15.21
N GLU A 224 14.76 -13.86 -15.96
CA GLU A 224 16.24 -13.73 -15.86
C GLU A 224 16.75 -12.28 -15.92
N ARG A 225 16.05 -11.40 -16.62
CA ARG A 225 16.36 -9.95 -16.67
C ARG A 225 16.38 -9.26 -15.29
N TYR A 226 15.81 -9.89 -14.27
CA TYR A 226 15.80 -9.40 -12.90
C TYR A 226 16.80 -10.13 -12.00
N GLU A 227 17.53 -11.13 -12.54
CA GLU A 227 18.57 -11.83 -11.76
C GLU A 227 19.64 -10.85 -11.28
N GLY A 228 19.98 -10.93 -10.00
CA GLY A 228 20.93 -10.01 -9.37
C GLY A 228 20.41 -8.59 -9.16
N MET A 229 19.11 -8.36 -9.29
CA MET A 229 18.53 -7.04 -9.03
C MET A 229 18.77 -6.60 -7.59
N THR A 230 18.78 -5.29 -7.36
CA THR A 230 18.96 -4.74 -6.01
C THR A 230 17.62 -4.52 -5.32
N VAL A 231 17.61 -4.82 -4.02
CA VAL A 231 16.56 -4.39 -3.09
C VAL A 231 17.13 -3.39 -2.10
N GLU A 232 16.42 -2.33 -1.84
CA GLU A 232 16.81 -1.18 -1.04
C GLU A 232 15.65 -0.70 -0.18
N PRO A 233 15.86 0.21 0.79
CA PRO A 233 14.78 0.74 1.61
C PRO A 233 13.64 1.31 0.77
N PHE A 234 12.42 0.87 1.05
CA PHE A 234 11.24 1.34 0.32
C PHE A 234 11.08 2.86 0.39
N PHE A 235 11.41 3.48 1.51
CA PHE A 235 11.37 4.93 1.67
C PHE A 235 12.38 5.72 0.81
N ARG A 236 13.30 5.03 0.10
CA ARG A 236 14.24 5.64 -0.87
C ARG A 236 13.80 5.49 -2.32
N LEU A 237 12.66 4.86 -2.55
CA LEU A 237 12.12 4.65 -3.89
C LEU A 237 11.17 5.81 -4.26
N TYR A 238 11.61 6.65 -5.17
CA TYR A 238 10.83 7.79 -5.69
C TYR A 238 10.65 7.66 -7.19
N GLU A 239 9.52 8.13 -7.70
CA GLU A 239 9.22 8.26 -9.14
C GLU A 239 9.61 7.04 -9.96
N CYS A 240 9.26 5.87 -9.47
CA CYS A 240 9.53 4.60 -10.14
C CYS A 240 8.44 3.57 -9.86
N ARG A 241 8.31 2.60 -10.74
CA ARG A 241 7.61 1.37 -10.42
C ARG A 241 8.45 0.57 -9.45
N TYR A 242 7.82 -0.10 -8.51
CA TYR A 242 8.52 -0.85 -7.48
C TYR A 242 7.79 -2.15 -7.13
N MET A 243 8.51 -3.02 -6.45
CA MET A 243 7.98 -4.26 -5.89
C MET A 243 8.35 -4.38 -4.42
N VAL A 244 7.33 -4.60 -3.58
CA VAL A 244 7.44 -4.74 -2.12
C VAL A 244 7.10 -6.15 -1.67
N TYR A 245 6.17 -6.81 -2.38
CA TYR A 245 5.72 -8.16 -2.08
C TYR A 245 6.29 -9.13 -3.10
N TRP A 246 6.90 -10.20 -2.61
CA TRP A 246 7.66 -11.14 -3.41
C TRP A 246 6.95 -12.48 -3.46
N PRO A 247 6.42 -12.90 -4.62
CA PRO A 247 5.98 -14.26 -4.79
C PRO A 247 7.18 -15.21 -4.68
N VAL A 248 7.03 -16.28 -3.90
CA VAL A 248 8.04 -17.34 -3.77
C VAL A 248 7.40 -18.63 -4.24
N LEU A 249 7.87 -19.16 -5.35
CA LEU A 249 7.27 -20.30 -6.03
C LEU A 249 8.33 -21.35 -6.35
N SER A 250 7.96 -22.62 -6.27
CA SER A 250 8.73 -23.69 -6.91
C SER A 250 8.70 -23.57 -8.43
N VAL A 251 9.58 -24.26 -9.14
CA VAL A 251 9.60 -24.27 -10.62
C VAL A 251 8.25 -24.72 -11.21
N GLN A 252 7.62 -25.73 -10.60
CA GLN A 252 6.33 -26.26 -11.04
C GLN A 252 5.19 -25.25 -10.84
N GLU A 253 5.14 -24.62 -9.66
CA GLU A 253 4.15 -23.60 -9.36
C GLU A 253 4.31 -22.36 -10.25
N LEU A 254 5.56 -22.00 -10.58
CA LEU A 254 5.83 -20.91 -11.51
C LEU A 254 5.27 -21.20 -12.90
N GLN A 255 5.49 -22.42 -13.44
CA GLN A 255 4.97 -22.82 -14.75
C GLN A 255 3.42 -22.76 -14.77
N ALA A 256 2.78 -23.39 -13.79
CA ALA A 256 1.32 -23.37 -13.68
C ALA A 256 0.75 -21.94 -13.59
N ARG A 257 1.40 -21.09 -12.77
CA ARG A 257 1.00 -19.69 -12.65
C ARG A 257 1.17 -18.90 -13.96
N GLN A 258 2.25 -19.15 -14.70
CA GLN A 258 2.48 -18.48 -15.98
C GLN A 258 1.41 -18.82 -17.02
N GLU A 259 1.05 -20.10 -17.12
CA GLU A 259 -0.03 -20.54 -18.03
C GLU A 259 -1.36 -19.89 -17.67
N GLN A 260 -1.70 -19.88 -16.38
CA GLN A 260 -2.92 -19.25 -15.89
C GLN A 260 -2.93 -17.74 -16.17
N LEU A 261 -1.85 -17.03 -15.79
CA LEU A 261 -1.73 -15.58 -16.00
C LEU A 261 -1.76 -15.21 -17.49
N ALA A 262 -1.15 -16.01 -18.37
CA ALA A 262 -1.18 -15.78 -19.81
C ALA A 262 -2.62 -15.90 -20.36
N LYS A 263 -3.39 -16.86 -19.86
CA LYS A 263 -4.80 -17.01 -20.22
C LYS A 263 -5.64 -15.83 -19.74
N GLU A 264 -5.53 -15.50 -18.44
CA GLU A 264 -6.26 -14.38 -17.84
C GLU A 264 -5.92 -13.03 -18.50
N GLU A 265 -4.64 -12.82 -18.83
CA GLU A 265 -4.19 -11.59 -19.51
C GLU A 265 -4.76 -11.48 -20.91
N LYS A 266 -4.78 -12.59 -21.66
CA LYS A 266 -5.37 -12.63 -23.00
C LYS A 266 -6.87 -12.33 -22.96
N GLU A 267 -7.60 -12.92 -22.01
CA GLU A 267 -9.02 -12.67 -21.82
C GLU A 267 -9.29 -11.23 -21.40
N ARG A 268 -8.48 -10.70 -20.47
CA ARG A 268 -8.58 -9.31 -20.02
C ARG A 268 -8.25 -8.33 -21.15
N ALA A 269 -7.16 -8.55 -21.88
CA ALA A 269 -6.76 -7.67 -22.99
C ALA A 269 -7.83 -7.65 -24.09
N ALA A 270 -8.43 -8.80 -24.40
CA ALA A 270 -9.53 -8.87 -25.36
C ALA A 270 -10.73 -8.06 -24.87
N LEU A 271 -11.13 -8.25 -23.61
CA LEU A 271 -12.25 -7.50 -23.01
C LEU A 271 -11.95 -5.99 -22.92
N ASP A 272 -10.75 -5.61 -22.49
CA ASP A 272 -10.36 -4.19 -22.38
C ASP A 272 -10.27 -3.53 -23.77
N GLY A 273 -9.83 -4.26 -24.80
CA GLY A 273 -9.83 -3.78 -26.19
C GLY A 273 -11.23 -3.44 -26.71
N MET A 274 -12.21 -4.25 -26.35
CA MET A 274 -13.61 -4.02 -26.68
C MET A 274 -14.30 -3.02 -25.75
N THR A 275 -13.76 -2.73 -24.58
CA THR A 275 -14.36 -1.84 -23.58
C THR A 275 -14.26 -0.38 -24.03
N ALA A 276 -15.38 0.31 -24.07
CA ALA A 276 -15.45 1.76 -24.27
C ALA A 276 -15.30 2.51 -22.92
N ASP A 277 -15.96 2.00 -21.89
CA ASP A 277 -15.96 2.59 -20.55
C ASP A 277 -16.29 1.55 -19.50
N LYS A 278 -15.85 1.77 -18.24
CA LYS A 278 -16.12 0.85 -17.11
C LYS A 278 -16.23 1.57 -15.78
N VAL A 279 -17.08 1.04 -14.91
CA VAL A 279 -17.23 1.47 -13.52
C VAL A 279 -16.99 0.28 -12.60
N ILE A 280 -16.10 0.42 -11.63
CA ILE A 280 -16.01 -0.48 -10.50
C ILE A 280 -16.97 0.00 -9.43
N CYS A 281 -17.97 -0.81 -9.18
CA CYS A 281 -19.06 -0.43 -8.25
C CYS A 281 -18.57 -0.51 -6.79
N GLY A 282 -18.96 0.47 -5.98
CA GLY A 282 -18.55 0.57 -4.58
C GLY A 282 -17.21 1.29 -4.38
N GLU A 283 -16.47 1.58 -5.41
CA GLU A 283 -15.28 2.44 -5.33
C GLU A 283 -15.67 3.91 -5.54
N GLN A 284 -15.35 4.75 -4.56
CA GLN A 284 -15.78 6.15 -4.53
C GLN A 284 -15.42 6.92 -5.79
N GLN A 285 -14.18 6.82 -6.26
CA GLN A 285 -13.70 7.61 -7.37
C GLN A 285 -14.31 7.17 -8.71
N PRO A 286 -14.26 5.88 -9.11
CA PRO A 286 -14.92 5.43 -10.34
C PRO A 286 -16.40 5.80 -10.41
N GLU A 287 -17.13 5.63 -9.32
CA GLU A 287 -18.55 5.99 -9.26
C GLU A 287 -18.78 7.49 -9.36
N SER A 288 -17.94 8.28 -8.72
CA SER A 288 -18.00 9.75 -8.76
C SER A 288 -17.71 10.29 -10.16
N ASP A 289 -16.74 9.74 -10.86
CA ASP A 289 -16.37 10.13 -12.23
C ASP A 289 -17.47 9.82 -13.23
N HIS A 290 -18.27 8.81 -12.95
CA HIS A 290 -19.46 8.43 -13.73
C HIS A 290 -20.76 9.03 -13.20
N PHE A 291 -20.69 10.10 -12.39
CA PHE A 291 -21.83 10.85 -11.90
C PHE A 291 -22.91 9.98 -11.28
N ILE A 292 -22.51 9.09 -10.36
CA ILE A 292 -23.46 8.21 -9.68
C ILE A 292 -24.69 8.95 -9.17
N ARG A 293 -25.86 8.39 -9.42
CA ARG A 293 -27.14 8.74 -8.79
C ARG A 293 -27.69 7.50 -8.14
N MET A 294 -28.33 7.64 -6.99
CA MET A 294 -28.80 6.48 -6.25
C MET A 294 -29.95 6.82 -5.31
N GLU A 295 -30.72 5.80 -5.00
CA GLU A 295 -31.77 5.82 -3.99
C GLU A 295 -31.74 4.50 -3.22
N ASN A 296 -31.68 4.57 -1.89
CA ASN A 296 -31.62 3.40 -1.01
C ASN A 296 -30.55 2.37 -1.44
N SER A 297 -29.33 2.84 -1.63
CA SER A 297 -28.19 2.04 -2.07
C SER A 297 -27.05 2.09 -1.04
N ARG A 298 -26.30 1.00 -0.95
CA ARG A 298 -25.13 0.87 -0.09
C ARG A 298 -23.97 0.17 -0.79
N THR A 299 -22.80 0.33 -0.27
CA THR A 299 -21.57 -0.33 -0.73
C THR A 299 -21.03 -1.26 0.33
N GLY A 300 -20.19 -2.18 -0.06
CA GLY A 300 -19.44 -3.08 0.80
C GLY A 300 -18.30 -3.76 0.07
N ASP A 301 -17.78 -4.79 0.70
CA ASP A 301 -16.64 -5.55 0.23
C ASP A 301 -16.88 -7.05 0.42
N ASP A 302 -16.56 -7.84 -0.61
CA ASP A 302 -16.55 -9.30 -0.56
C ASP A 302 -15.10 -9.75 -0.80
N GLU A 303 -14.35 -10.03 0.26
CA GLU A 303 -12.96 -10.49 0.18
C GLU A 303 -12.04 -9.60 -0.67
N GLY A 304 -12.16 -8.27 -0.50
CA GLY A 304 -11.38 -7.28 -1.24
C GLY A 304 -11.95 -6.88 -2.60
N ILE A 305 -13.15 -7.36 -2.95
CA ILE A 305 -13.87 -6.95 -4.17
C ILE A 305 -15.01 -6.03 -3.77
N HIS A 306 -14.89 -4.75 -4.08
CA HIS A 306 -15.94 -3.77 -3.80
C HIS A 306 -17.20 -4.04 -4.60
N TRP A 307 -18.34 -3.75 -3.99
CA TRP A 307 -19.65 -3.88 -4.61
C TRP A 307 -20.61 -2.77 -4.21
N ARG A 308 -21.67 -2.66 -4.99
CA ARG A 308 -22.86 -1.86 -4.69
C ARG A 308 -24.11 -2.71 -4.78
N GLU A 309 -25.04 -2.54 -3.83
CA GLU A 309 -26.40 -3.05 -3.90
C GLU A 309 -27.41 -1.94 -3.61
N ALA A 310 -28.67 -2.15 -3.98
CA ALA A 310 -29.75 -1.20 -3.72
C ALA A 310 -31.06 -1.90 -3.37
N ALA A 311 -31.76 -1.37 -2.36
CA ALA A 311 -33.16 -1.61 -2.11
C ALA A 311 -34.07 -0.70 -2.98
N GLY A 312 -33.47 0.26 -3.65
CA GLY A 312 -34.03 1.13 -4.68
C GLY A 312 -33.31 0.93 -6.00
N TRP A 313 -32.47 1.88 -6.35
CA TRP A 313 -31.72 1.87 -7.60
C TRP A 313 -30.41 2.70 -7.51
N PHE A 314 -29.52 2.52 -8.49
CA PHE A 314 -28.40 3.41 -8.78
C PHE A 314 -28.16 3.48 -10.29
N SER A 315 -27.50 4.55 -10.75
CA SER A 315 -27.14 4.72 -12.17
C SER A 315 -25.81 5.41 -12.33
N TYR A 316 -25.19 5.16 -13.50
CA TYR A 316 -23.95 5.75 -13.94
C TYR A 316 -24.13 6.37 -15.33
N ARG A 317 -23.45 7.51 -15.57
CA ARG A 317 -23.29 8.08 -16.92
C ARG A 317 -21.97 7.60 -17.48
N MET A 318 -22.04 6.77 -18.50
CA MET A 318 -20.90 6.13 -19.11
C MET A 318 -20.65 6.67 -20.51
N LYS A 319 -19.39 6.85 -20.90
CA LYS A 319 -18.99 7.43 -22.20
C LYS A 319 -18.72 6.30 -23.20
N THR A 320 -19.17 6.49 -24.45
CA THR A 320 -18.87 5.53 -25.53
C THR A 320 -17.47 5.72 -26.11
N ASN A 321 -16.83 6.89 -25.83
CA ASN A 321 -15.47 7.22 -26.28
C ASN A 321 -15.23 7.00 -27.79
N GLY A 322 -16.24 7.34 -28.61
CA GLY A 322 -16.20 7.19 -30.06
C GLY A 322 -16.33 5.75 -30.57
N LYS A 323 -16.55 4.76 -29.72
CA LYS A 323 -16.84 3.38 -30.11
C LYS A 323 -18.34 3.17 -30.30
N GLN A 324 -18.71 2.34 -31.28
CA GLN A 324 -20.11 1.89 -31.43
C GLN A 324 -20.40 0.79 -30.40
N VAL A 325 -20.92 1.22 -29.24
CA VAL A 325 -21.22 0.29 -28.13
C VAL A 325 -22.49 -0.47 -28.40
N ASN A 326 -22.43 -1.80 -28.39
CA ASN A 326 -23.58 -2.67 -28.66
C ASN A 326 -23.97 -3.55 -27.47
N LYS A 327 -23.12 -3.64 -26.43
CA LYS A 327 -23.41 -4.44 -25.24
C LYS A 327 -23.11 -3.67 -23.95
N VAL A 328 -23.92 -3.96 -22.92
CA VAL A 328 -23.60 -3.63 -21.51
C VAL A 328 -23.31 -4.94 -20.79
N ARG A 329 -22.14 -5.06 -20.21
CA ARG A 329 -21.70 -6.19 -19.43
C ARG A 329 -21.66 -5.83 -17.95
N ILE A 330 -22.36 -6.63 -17.12
CA ILE A 330 -22.46 -6.40 -15.67
C ILE A 330 -21.94 -7.63 -14.95
N ARG A 331 -20.92 -7.45 -14.11
CA ARG A 331 -20.38 -8.50 -13.23
C ARG A 331 -21.05 -8.39 -11.88
N PHE A 332 -21.60 -9.48 -11.39
CA PHE A 332 -22.39 -9.48 -10.14
C PHE A 332 -22.27 -10.80 -9.39
N ARG A 333 -22.56 -10.79 -8.09
CA ARG A 333 -22.69 -12.01 -7.30
C ARG A 333 -24.08 -12.59 -7.49
N SER A 334 -24.16 -13.80 -7.99
CA SER A 334 -25.43 -14.50 -8.11
C SER A 334 -25.86 -15.06 -6.76
N GLU A 335 -27.01 -14.64 -6.26
CA GLU A 335 -27.56 -15.12 -4.99
C GLU A 335 -29.07 -15.39 -5.14
N ILE A 336 -29.55 -16.45 -4.47
CA ILE A 336 -30.99 -16.72 -4.39
C ILE A 336 -31.69 -15.54 -3.71
N ARG A 337 -32.89 -15.17 -4.19
CA ARG A 337 -33.72 -14.05 -3.69
C ARG A 337 -33.07 -12.67 -3.86
N LYS A 338 -32.16 -12.52 -4.83
CA LYS A 338 -31.71 -11.23 -5.31
C LYS A 338 -31.86 -11.17 -6.81
N ASP A 339 -32.49 -10.13 -7.31
CA ASP A 339 -32.61 -9.85 -8.74
C ASP A 339 -32.52 -8.35 -8.99
N ALA A 340 -32.16 -7.98 -10.21
CA ALA A 340 -32.12 -6.58 -10.60
C ALA A 340 -32.66 -6.40 -12.02
N LYS A 341 -33.35 -5.30 -12.24
CA LYS A 341 -33.69 -4.79 -13.56
C LYS A 341 -32.57 -3.87 -14.05
N VAL A 342 -32.33 -3.88 -15.34
CA VAL A 342 -31.32 -3.06 -16.00
C VAL A 342 -31.99 -2.18 -17.06
N TRP A 343 -31.69 -0.89 -17.02
CA TRP A 343 -32.17 0.10 -18.00
C TRP A 343 -31.00 0.80 -18.67
N ILE A 344 -31.16 1.13 -19.93
CA ILE A 344 -30.26 1.98 -20.70
C ILE A 344 -31.07 3.20 -21.15
N ASN A 345 -30.66 4.41 -20.77
CA ASN A 345 -31.36 5.66 -21.04
C ASN A 345 -32.86 5.58 -20.73
N GLY A 346 -33.24 4.93 -19.63
CA GLY A 346 -34.64 4.77 -19.20
C GLY A 346 -35.40 3.59 -19.80
N GLN A 347 -34.89 2.93 -20.84
CA GLN A 347 -35.50 1.74 -21.43
C GLN A 347 -35.05 0.46 -20.70
N GLU A 348 -35.93 -0.38 -20.20
CA GLU A 348 -35.62 -1.67 -19.59
C GLU A 348 -35.06 -2.62 -20.68
N VAL A 349 -33.85 -3.13 -20.49
CA VAL A 349 -33.19 -4.02 -21.44
C VAL A 349 -33.06 -5.46 -20.92
N GLY A 350 -33.33 -5.69 -19.65
CA GLY A 350 -33.34 -7.02 -19.11
C GLY A 350 -33.19 -7.09 -17.59
N ARG A 351 -32.88 -8.29 -17.08
CA ARG A 351 -32.74 -8.56 -15.65
C ARG A 351 -31.53 -9.41 -15.33
N LEU A 352 -30.92 -9.13 -14.19
CA LEU A 352 -29.95 -10.00 -13.53
C LEU A 352 -30.73 -10.90 -12.57
N ALA A 353 -30.74 -12.20 -12.84
CA ALA A 353 -31.42 -13.18 -12.00
C ALA A 353 -30.40 -13.96 -11.16
N GLY A 354 -30.67 -14.09 -9.86
CA GLY A 354 -29.90 -14.94 -8.96
C GLY A 354 -30.08 -16.42 -9.28
N LYS A 355 -28.96 -17.16 -9.30
CA LYS A 355 -28.93 -18.62 -9.42
C LYS A 355 -28.60 -19.24 -8.04
N PRO A 356 -28.88 -20.54 -7.82
CA PRO A 356 -28.59 -21.20 -6.55
C PRO A 356 -27.13 -21.21 -6.12
N ALA A 357 -26.18 -21.07 -7.04
CA ALA A 357 -24.76 -20.97 -6.75
C ALA A 357 -24.38 -19.53 -6.42
N SER A 358 -23.74 -19.32 -5.26
CA SER A 358 -23.23 -18.01 -4.84
C SER A 358 -21.94 -17.65 -5.57
N ASP A 359 -21.96 -17.65 -6.91
CA ASP A 359 -20.81 -17.40 -7.75
C ASP A 359 -20.87 -16.05 -8.45
N VAL A 360 -19.67 -15.52 -8.77
CA VAL A 360 -19.57 -14.35 -9.63
C VAL A 360 -20.08 -14.71 -11.03
N SER A 361 -21.09 -13.97 -11.46
CA SER A 361 -21.79 -14.15 -12.74
C SER A 361 -21.67 -12.89 -13.60
N VAL A 362 -21.96 -13.05 -14.90
CA VAL A 362 -21.97 -11.95 -15.87
C VAL A 362 -23.32 -11.90 -16.55
N GLY A 363 -23.95 -10.72 -16.51
CA GLY A 363 -25.10 -10.37 -17.34
C GLY A 363 -24.64 -9.58 -18.56
N ILE A 364 -25.14 -9.92 -19.72
CA ILE A 364 -24.85 -9.20 -20.97
C ILE A 364 -26.19 -8.75 -21.56
N PHE A 365 -26.27 -7.46 -21.88
CA PHE A 365 -27.49 -6.83 -22.39
C PHE A 365 -27.20 -6.10 -23.69
N ASP A 366 -28.08 -6.21 -24.64
CA ASP A 366 -27.99 -5.49 -25.91
C ASP A 366 -28.31 -3.99 -25.70
N VAL A 367 -27.46 -3.14 -26.26
CA VAL A 367 -27.77 -1.70 -26.36
C VAL A 367 -28.75 -1.52 -27.54
N PRO A 368 -29.90 -0.91 -27.34
CA PRO A 368 -30.84 -0.66 -28.45
C PRO A 368 -30.19 0.06 -29.60
N ALA A 369 -30.47 -0.36 -30.83
CA ALA A 369 -29.82 0.18 -32.03
C ALA A 369 -29.89 1.72 -32.14
N SER A 370 -31.01 2.31 -31.68
CA SER A 370 -31.21 3.75 -31.63
C SER A 370 -30.28 4.50 -30.63
N MET A 371 -29.60 3.78 -29.73
CA MET A 371 -28.74 4.33 -28.69
C MET A 371 -27.26 4.06 -28.91
N GLN A 372 -26.89 3.17 -29.86
CA GLN A 372 -25.50 2.75 -30.08
C GLN A 372 -24.57 3.86 -30.57
N SER A 373 -25.15 4.93 -31.14
CA SER A 373 -24.40 6.11 -31.61
C SER A 373 -24.34 7.26 -30.59
N ASN A 374 -24.91 7.08 -29.41
CA ASN A 374 -24.90 8.12 -28.39
C ASN A 374 -23.50 8.25 -27.80
N GLU A 375 -23.06 9.49 -27.53
CA GLU A 375 -21.78 9.76 -26.87
C GLU A 375 -21.74 9.29 -25.41
N GLN A 376 -22.92 9.25 -24.78
CA GLN A 376 -23.08 8.82 -23.39
C GLN A 376 -24.33 7.94 -23.24
N LEU A 377 -24.24 6.95 -22.35
CA LEU A 377 -25.35 6.09 -21.95
C LEU A 377 -25.52 6.17 -20.44
N GLU A 378 -26.76 6.34 -19.99
CA GLU A 378 -27.11 6.15 -18.59
C GLU A 378 -27.44 4.68 -18.34
N ILE A 379 -26.66 4.00 -17.54
CA ILE A 379 -26.92 2.62 -17.12
C ILE A 379 -27.50 2.67 -15.73
N LYS A 380 -28.77 2.26 -15.60
CA LYS A 380 -29.47 2.20 -14.31
C LYS A 380 -29.70 0.75 -13.92
N ILE A 381 -29.43 0.44 -12.65
CA ILE A 381 -29.65 -0.87 -12.05
C ILE A 381 -30.54 -0.66 -10.82
N GLY A 382 -31.62 -1.37 -10.74
CA GLY A 382 -32.55 -1.26 -9.62
C GLY A 382 -33.11 -2.62 -9.23
N LYS A 383 -33.73 -2.68 -8.06
CA LYS A 383 -34.35 -3.91 -7.60
C LYS A 383 -35.41 -4.42 -8.59
N GLY A 384 -35.47 -5.73 -8.76
CA GLY A 384 -36.49 -6.40 -9.52
C GLY A 384 -37.72 -6.74 -8.67
N ASN A 385 -38.02 -8.03 -8.60
CA ASN A 385 -39.13 -8.53 -7.77
C ASN A 385 -38.71 -8.76 -6.30
N GLU A 386 -37.43 -8.91 -6.06
CA GLU A 386 -36.83 -9.15 -4.75
C GLU A 386 -36.59 -7.82 -3.99
N LYS A 387 -36.24 -7.93 -2.69
CA LYS A 387 -36.10 -6.76 -1.82
C LYS A 387 -34.89 -5.88 -2.18
N VAL A 388 -33.83 -6.48 -2.68
CA VAL A 388 -32.56 -5.82 -3.00
C VAL A 388 -31.95 -6.39 -4.29
N THR A 389 -31.12 -5.60 -4.94
CA THR A 389 -30.28 -6.08 -6.06
C THR A 389 -29.22 -7.06 -5.55
N PRO A 390 -28.64 -7.92 -6.42
CA PRO A 390 -27.41 -8.60 -6.09
C PRO A 390 -26.25 -7.60 -5.86
N HIS A 391 -25.11 -8.08 -5.31
CA HIS A 391 -23.88 -7.31 -5.26
C HIS A 391 -23.38 -7.09 -6.69
N ILE A 392 -23.31 -5.85 -7.13
CA ILE A 392 -22.81 -5.48 -8.45
C ILE A 392 -21.35 -5.03 -8.28
N TYR A 393 -20.45 -5.69 -8.98
CA TYR A 393 -19.00 -5.42 -8.90
C TYR A 393 -18.53 -4.46 -10.00
N GLU A 394 -19.02 -4.63 -11.21
CA GLU A 394 -18.54 -3.88 -12.38
C GLU A 394 -19.63 -3.71 -13.42
N VAL A 395 -19.66 -2.54 -14.03
CA VAL A 395 -20.46 -2.26 -15.24
C VAL A 395 -19.51 -1.82 -16.35
N ARG A 396 -19.63 -2.43 -17.54
CA ARG A 396 -18.84 -2.09 -18.73
C ARG A 396 -19.72 -1.82 -19.94
N LEU A 397 -19.31 -0.85 -20.74
CA LEU A 397 -19.77 -0.65 -22.11
C LEU A 397 -18.80 -1.37 -23.06
N VAL A 398 -19.33 -2.24 -23.92
CA VAL A 398 -18.54 -3.09 -24.80
C VAL A 398 -18.97 -2.85 -26.25
N ALA A 399 -17.99 -2.77 -27.15
CA ALA A 399 -18.13 -2.73 -28.59
C ALA A 399 -17.62 -4.06 -29.15
N GLU A 400 -18.54 -5.01 -29.41
CA GLU A 400 -18.23 -6.32 -29.99
C GLU A 400 -18.34 -6.30 -31.52
#